data_1982ba38e573024c2f62ac71052a7227
#
_entry.id   1982ba38e573024c2f62ac71052a7227
#
_cell.length_a   1.000
_cell.length_b   1.000
_cell.length_c   1.000
_cell.angle_alpha   90.00
_cell.angle_beta   90.00
_cell.angle_gamma   90.00
#
_symmetry.space_group_name_H-M   'P 1'
#
loop_
_entity.id
_entity.type
_entity.pdbx_description
1 polymer ?
#
loop_
_entity_poly.entity_id
_entity_poly.type
_entity_poly.pdbx_seq_one_letter_code
_entity_poly.pdbx_strand_id
1 'polypeptide(L)'
;ACSSLRYEFAQKLMTIHMPQLLKGNMSELLAMSGQTAHAIGIDAGAQDVLTDANCSHLKKLFQEKAAQWNTTLLITGKKDMVVSPDKCAFITNGTPAMSQITGTGCMLGMICATYLAVTDPFTAAVTAATEFGIAGEKAEKNSSGPGSFQVELLDQFYNLPAQDYLFSQ
;
A
#
# COMPACT_ATOMS: atom_id res chain seq x y z
N ALA A 1 -4.38 12.66 3.09
CA ALA A 1 -5.74 12.83 3.52
C ALA A 1 -6.64 13.26 2.40
N CYS A 2 -7.73 12.62 2.32
CA CYS A 2 -8.77 12.97 1.37
C CYS A 2 -9.37 14.35 1.71
N SER A 3 -9.69 15.13 0.69
CA SER A 3 -10.69 16.19 0.87
C SER A 3 -12.01 15.56 1.35
N SER A 4 -12.87 16.33 2.04
CA SER A 4 -14.19 15.84 2.47
C SER A 4 -14.96 15.17 1.32
N LEU A 5 -14.93 15.77 0.14
CA LEU A 5 -15.58 15.24 -1.06
C LEU A 5 -15.05 13.82 -1.44
N ARG A 6 -13.73 13.61 -1.40
CA ARG A 6 -13.15 12.30 -1.72
C ARG A 6 -13.50 11.25 -0.67
N TYR A 7 -13.50 11.66 0.60
CA TYR A 7 -13.89 10.79 1.70
C TYR A 7 -15.36 10.35 1.57
N GLU A 8 -16.28 11.30 1.38
CA GLU A 8 -17.71 11.01 1.19
C GLU A 8 -17.95 10.13 -0.04
N PHE A 9 -17.24 10.39 -1.14
CA PHE A 9 -17.34 9.56 -2.33
C PHE A 9 -16.82 8.14 -2.12
N ALA A 10 -15.68 7.98 -1.43
CA ALA A 10 -15.14 6.68 -1.09
C ALA A 10 -16.12 5.89 -0.19
N GLN A 11 -16.69 6.53 0.83
CA GLN A 11 -17.72 5.95 1.68
C GLN A 11 -18.92 5.47 0.85
N LYS A 12 -19.40 6.31 -0.06
CA LYS A 12 -20.52 5.97 -0.95
C LYS A 12 -20.20 4.80 -1.86
N LEU A 13 -18.99 4.74 -2.43
CA LEU A 13 -18.56 3.60 -3.24
C LEU A 13 -18.56 2.30 -2.43
N MET A 14 -18.04 2.33 -1.22
CA MET A 14 -18.02 1.16 -0.33
C MET A 14 -19.42 0.67 0.04
N THR A 15 -20.43 1.53 0.09
CA THR A 15 -21.83 1.10 0.32
C THR A 15 -22.45 0.46 -0.91
N ILE A 16 -22.00 0.82 -2.12
CA ILE A 16 -22.49 0.23 -3.37
C ILE A 16 -21.82 -1.12 -3.63
N HIS A 17 -20.50 -1.15 -3.47
CA HIS A 17 -19.69 -2.34 -3.70
C HIS A 17 -18.40 -2.26 -2.89
N MET A 18 -18.24 -3.19 -1.93
CA MET A 18 -16.98 -3.31 -1.20
C MET A 18 -15.95 -3.99 -2.09
N PRO A 19 -14.78 -3.34 -2.34
CA PRO A 19 -13.72 -3.97 -3.13
C PRO A 19 -13.10 -5.14 -2.37
N GLN A 20 -12.60 -6.15 -3.11
CA GLN A 20 -11.86 -7.28 -2.52
C GLN A 20 -10.54 -6.87 -1.88
N LEU A 21 -9.95 -5.78 -2.36
CA LEU A 21 -8.73 -5.17 -1.85
C LEU A 21 -8.90 -3.65 -1.80
N LEU A 22 -8.77 -3.09 -0.61
CA LEU A 22 -8.78 -1.65 -0.37
C LEU A 22 -7.37 -1.18 -0.02
N LYS A 23 -6.84 -0.26 -0.82
CA LYS A 23 -5.50 0.30 -0.64
C LYS A 23 -5.56 1.78 -0.25
N GLY A 24 -4.77 2.14 0.72
CA GLY A 24 -4.57 3.53 1.15
C GLY A 24 -3.32 3.69 2.01
N ASN A 25 -2.90 4.93 2.24
CA ASN A 25 -1.89 5.19 3.27
C ASN A 25 -2.51 5.07 4.67
N MET A 26 -1.66 5.07 5.70
CA MET A 26 -2.10 4.92 7.09
C MET A 26 -3.20 5.91 7.48
N SER A 27 -3.01 7.20 7.17
CA SER A 27 -3.99 8.24 7.52
C SER A 27 -5.32 8.08 6.79
N GLU A 28 -5.28 7.64 5.52
CA GLU A 28 -6.49 7.39 4.73
C GLU A 28 -7.31 6.24 5.32
N LEU A 29 -6.65 5.13 5.66
CA LEU A 29 -7.34 3.97 6.20
C LEU A 29 -7.78 4.16 7.66
N LEU A 30 -7.04 4.94 8.47
CA LEU A 30 -7.52 5.37 9.78
C LEU A 30 -8.79 6.23 9.65
N ALA A 31 -8.79 7.23 8.77
CA ALA A 31 -9.97 8.05 8.51
C ALA A 31 -11.17 7.21 8.05
N MET A 32 -10.97 6.30 7.09
CA MET A 32 -12.02 5.37 6.63
C MET A 32 -12.52 4.46 7.74
N SER A 33 -11.68 4.13 8.71
CA SER A 33 -12.04 3.32 9.89
C SER A 33 -12.78 4.09 10.98
N GLY A 34 -13.02 5.40 10.78
CA GLY A 34 -13.65 6.27 11.77
C GLY A 34 -12.70 6.69 12.91
N GLN A 35 -11.39 6.52 12.72
CA GLN A 35 -10.37 6.96 13.66
C GLN A 35 -9.87 8.37 13.31
N THR A 36 -9.33 9.08 14.31
CA THR A 36 -8.68 10.35 14.06
C THR A 36 -7.40 10.15 13.24
N ALA A 37 -7.31 10.83 12.11
CA ALA A 37 -6.12 10.82 11.25
C ALA A 37 -5.49 12.23 11.27
N HIS A 38 -4.15 12.28 11.26
CA HIS A 38 -3.37 13.52 11.37
C HIS A 38 -2.72 13.92 10.02
N ALA A 39 -3.25 13.40 8.93
CA ALA A 39 -2.71 13.66 7.60
C ALA A 39 -2.90 15.11 7.14
N ILE A 40 -1.88 15.64 6.48
CA ILE A 40 -1.91 16.90 5.77
C ILE A 40 -1.63 16.63 4.29
N GLY A 41 -2.61 16.85 3.42
CA GLY A 41 -2.48 16.59 1.99
C GLY A 41 -2.67 15.13 1.59
N ILE A 42 -1.82 14.61 0.70
CA ILE A 42 -1.88 13.24 0.17
C ILE A 42 -0.95 12.27 0.92
N ASP A 43 -0.05 12.78 1.75
CA ASP A 43 0.88 11.97 2.52
C ASP A 43 0.32 11.61 3.90
N ALA A 44 0.77 10.52 4.49
CA ALA A 44 0.44 10.16 5.86
C ALA A 44 1.00 11.21 6.83
N GLY A 45 0.23 11.56 7.86
CA GLY A 45 0.71 12.44 8.92
C GLY A 45 1.92 11.83 9.64
N ALA A 46 2.82 12.66 10.13
CA ALA A 46 4.02 12.20 10.85
C ALA A 46 3.68 11.35 12.09
N GLN A 47 2.48 11.50 12.64
CA GLN A 47 1.97 10.74 13.79
C GLN A 47 1.28 9.43 13.37
N ASP A 48 0.91 9.29 12.09
CA ASP A 48 0.21 8.12 11.54
C ASP A 48 1.21 7.13 10.91
N VAL A 49 2.33 6.89 11.59
CA VAL A 49 3.39 5.99 11.12
C VAL A 49 3.34 4.69 11.91
N LEU A 50 3.54 3.56 11.21
CA LEU A 50 3.67 2.27 11.84
C LEU A 50 5.00 2.21 12.61
N THR A 51 4.91 1.96 13.91
CA THR A 51 6.05 1.79 14.84
C THR A 51 5.91 0.48 15.59
N ASP A 52 6.98 -0.01 16.19
CA ASP A 52 6.92 -1.24 17.00
C ASP A 52 5.96 -1.07 18.20
N ALA A 53 5.86 0.15 18.74
CA ALA A 53 4.98 0.46 19.87
C ALA A 53 3.48 0.39 19.51
N ASN A 54 3.09 0.77 18.28
CA ASN A 54 1.69 0.79 17.86
C ASN A 54 1.31 -0.37 16.93
N CYS A 55 2.28 -1.16 16.49
CA CYS A 55 2.10 -2.23 15.50
C CYS A 55 0.99 -3.22 15.91
N SER A 56 1.03 -3.72 17.15
CA SER A 56 0.04 -4.69 17.64
C SER A 56 -1.37 -4.10 17.69
N HIS A 57 -1.49 -2.85 18.09
CA HIS A 57 -2.77 -2.14 18.12
C HIS A 57 -3.33 -1.92 16.72
N LEU A 58 -2.52 -1.40 15.80
CA LEU A 58 -2.93 -1.12 14.43
C LEU A 58 -3.26 -2.41 13.66
N LYS A 59 -2.47 -3.48 13.87
CA LYS A 59 -2.78 -4.80 13.32
C LYS A 59 -4.18 -5.26 13.74
N LYS A 60 -4.48 -5.23 15.05
CA LYS A 60 -5.78 -5.63 15.57
C LYS A 60 -6.91 -4.79 14.99
N LEU A 61 -6.76 -3.46 15.01
CA LEU A 61 -7.72 -2.52 14.45
C LEU A 61 -8.04 -2.84 12.98
N PHE A 62 -7.01 -3.01 12.16
CA PHE A 62 -7.22 -3.26 10.73
C PHE A 62 -7.69 -4.69 10.44
N GLN A 63 -7.37 -5.68 11.27
CA GLN A 63 -7.97 -7.02 11.16
C GLN A 63 -9.48 -7.00 11.46
N GLU A 64 -9.89 -6.27 12.49
CA GLU A 64 -11.31 -6.06 12.81
C GLU A 64 -12.04 -5.35 11.64
N LYS A 65 -11.40 -4.33 11.04
CA LYS A 65 -11.96 -3.64 9.88
C LYS A 65 -12.00 -4.51 8.62
N ALA A 66 -10.96 -5.27 8.35
CA ALA A 66 -10.91 -6.23 7.25
C ALA A 66 -12.04 -7.27 7.38
N ALA A 67 -12.29 -7.77 8.59
CA ALA A 67 -13.39 -8.68 8.86
C ALA A 67 -14.75 -7.99 8.71
N GLN A 68 -14.93 -6.79 9.27
CA GLN A 68 -16.16 -6.02 9.18
C GLN A 68 -16.55 -5.69 7.73
N TRP A 69 -15.57 -5.35 6.91
CA TRP A 69 -15.75 -4.96 5.51
C TRP A 69 -15.66 -6.14 4.53
N ASN A 70 -15.28 -7.33 5.01
CA ASN A 70 -15.01 -8.51 4.19
C ASN A 70 -14.05 -8.19 3.03
N THR A 71 -12.92 -7.58 3.34
CA THR A 71 -11.92 -7.10 2.38
C THR A 71 -10.50 -7.34 2.89
N THR A 72 -9.54 -7.32 1.98
CA THR A 72 -8.12 -7.20 2.33
C THR A 72 -7.73 -5.72 2.33
N LEU A 73 -6.91 -5.30 3.27
CA LEU A 73 -6.38 -3.94 3.37
C LEU A 73 -4.89 -3.93 3.03
N LEU A 74 -4.47 -3.03 2.15
CA LEU A 74 -3.06 -2.69 1.92
C LEU A 74 -2.81 -1.28 2.42
N ILE A 75 -2.16 -1.20 3.57
CA ILE A 75 -1.78 0.04 4.25
C ILE A 75 -0.37 0.41 3.81
N THR A 76 -0.23 1.46 3.00
CA THR A 76 1.09 1.88 2.50
C THR A 76 1.75 2.90 3.42
N GLY A 77 3.08 2.80 3.55
CA GLY A 77 3.89 3.67 4.38
C GLY A 77 5.39 3.42 4.20
N LYS A 78 6.19 3.79 5.18
CA LYS A 78 7.61 3.42 5.23
C LYS A 78 7.80 1.89 5.36
N LYS A 79 6.88 1.25 6.02
CA LYS A 79 6.70 -0.20 6.11
C LYS A 79 5.25 -0.45 5.77
N ASP A 80 5.01 -1.20 4.71
CA ASP A 80 3.66 -1.53 4.30
C ASP A 80 3.10 -2.66 5.18
N MET A 81 1.78 -2.66 5.35
CA MET A 81 1.08 -3.71 6.08
C MET A 81 -0.08 -4.22 5.22
N VAL A 82 -0.12 -5.51 4.97
CA VAL A 82 -1.26 -6.20 4.35
C VAL A 82 -2.01 -6.95 5.41
N VAL A 83 -3.32 -6.75 5.47
CA VAL A 83 -4.19 -7.35 6.48
C VAL A 83 -5.44 -7.93 5.84
N SER A 84 -5.70 -9.19 6.12
CA SER A 84 -6.99 -9.84 5.95
C SER A 84 -7.61 -10.18 7.32
N PRO A 85 -8.83 -10.70 7.41
CA PRO A 85 -9.43 -11.06 8.69
C PRO A 85 -8.56 -12.01 9.54
N ASP A 86 -7.82 -12.90 8.89
CA ASP A 86 -7.06 -13.98 9.51
C ASP A 86 -5.53 -13.87 9.34
N LYS A 87 -5.06 -13.03 8.41
CA LYS A 87 -3.63 -12.92 8.05
C LYS A 87 -3.13 -11.49 8.18
N CYS A 88 -1.82 -11.36 8.40
CA CYS A 88 -1.13 -10.08 8.38
C CYS A 88 0.31 -10.30 7.90
N ALA A 89 0.74 -9.48 6.95
CA ALA A 89 2.12 -9.43 6.47
C ALA A 89 2.64 -8.00 6.54
N PHE A 90 3.96 -7.88 6.74
CA PHE A 90 4.67 -6.61 6.70
C PHE A 90 5.68 -6.65 5.57
N ILE A 91 5.69 -5.62 4.74
CA ILE A 91 6.62 -5.46 3.63
C ILE A 91 7.54 -4.28 3.96
N THR A 92 8.83 -4.52 3.91
CA THR A 92 9.87 -3.51 4.19
C THR A 92 10.61 -3.07 2.94
N ASN A 93 10.29 -3.69 1.80
CA ASN A 93 10.84 -3.30 0.51
C ASN A 93 10.32 -1.94 0.07
N GLY A 94 11.18 -1.19 -0.59
CA GLY A 94 10.89 0.14 -1.09
C GLY A 94 11.95 1.15 -0.70
N THR A 95 11.83 2.33 -1.25
CA THR A 95 12.78 3.42 -1.02
C THR A 95 12.05 4.76 -0.83
N PRO A 96 12.61 5.69 -0.05
CA PRO A 96 12.07 7.05 0.06
C PRO A 96 11.94 7.79 -1.29
N ALA A 97 12.77 7.44 -2.29
CA ALA A 97 12.69 8.03 -3.62
C ALA A 97 11.31 7.83 -4.29
N MET A 98 10.60 6.75 -3.95
CA MET A 98 9.24 6.50 -4.45
C MET A 98 8.24 7.59 -4.05
N SER A 99 8.44 8.24 -2.90
CA SER A 99 7.58 9.34 -2.45
C SER A 99 7.89 10.68 -3.13
N GLN A 100 9.03 10.78 -3.81
CA GLN A 100 9.46 12.00 -4.51
C GLN A 100 8.86 12.14 -5.91
N ILE A 101 8.23 11.09 -6.43
CA ILE A 101 7.55 11.10 -7.73
C ILE A 101 6.04 10.87 -7.57
N THR A 102 5.27 11.56 -8.40
CA THR A 102 3.82 11.42 -8.38
C THR A 102 3.39 10.14 -9.09
N GLY A 103 2.42 9.43 -8.52
CA GLY A 103 1.75 8.31 -9.19
C GLY A 103 2.16 6.92 -8.72
N THR A 104 3.19 6.76 -7.90
CA THR A 104 3.63 5.46 -7.35
C THR A 104 2.49 4.71 -6.64
N GLY A 105 1.69 5.43 -5.86
CA GLY A 105 0.51 4.84 -5.23
C GLY A 105 -0.53 4.35 -6.24
N CYS A 106 -0.74 5.07 -7.33
CA CYS A 106 -1.65 4.63 -8.41
C CYS A 106 -1.08 3.42 -9.17
N MET A 107 0.21 3.42 -9.47
CA MET A 107 0.91 2.27 -10.09
C MET A 107 0.75 1.02 -9.24
N LEU A 108 1.05 1.09 -7.94
CA LEU A 108 0.85 -0.04 -7.02
C LEU A 108 -0.60 -0.53 -7.02
N GLY A 109 -1.59 0.37 -7.07
CA GLY A 109 -3.00 -0.01 -7.17
C GLY A 109 -3.32 -0.81 -8.43
N MET A 110 -2.75 -0.43 -9.58
CA MET A 110 -2.92 -1.16 -10.84
C MET A 110 -2.22 -2.52 -10.82
N ILE A 111 -1.03 -2.60 -10.22
CA ILE A 111 -0.31 -3.87 -10.04
C ILE A 111 -1.13 -4.82 -9.17
N CYS A 112 -1.69 -4.33 -8.05
CA CYS A 112 -2.60 -5.11 -7.21
C CYS A 112 -3.80 -5.64 -8.02
N ALA A 113 -4.42 -4.79 -8.84
CA ALA A 113 -5.55 -5.19 -9.67
C ALA A 113 -5.19 -6.27 -10.69
N THR A 114 -3.98 -6.23 -11.25
CA THR A 114 -3.46 -7.26 -12.16
C THR A 114 -3.32 -8.60 -11.44
N TYR A 115 -2.75 -8.62 -10.24
CA TYR A 115 -2.61 -9.85 -9.44
C TYR A 115 -3.95 -10.39 -8.94
N LEU A 116 -4.92 -9.52 -8.64
CA LEU A 116 -6.28 -9.95 -8.27
C LEU A 116 -6.99 -10.78 -9.35
N ALA A 117 -6.57 -10.67 -10.61
CA ALA A 117 -7.11 -11.49 -11.69
C ALA A 117 -6.68 -12.96 -11.61
N VAL A 118 -5.61 -13.29 -10.87
CA VAL A 118 -4.99 -14.61 -10.89
C VAL A 118 -4.75 -15.23 -9.50
N THR A 119 -4.94 -14.45 -8.41
CA THR A 119 -4.73 -14.97 -7.05
C THR A 119 -5.68 -14.31 -6.04
N ASP A 120 -5.65 -14.78 -4.79
CA ASP A 120 -6.43 -14.20 -3.70
C ASP A 120 -5.96 -12.78 -3.31
N PRO A 121 -6.83 -11.95 -2.72
CA PRO A 121 -6.53 -10.55 -2.45
C PRO A 121 -5.33 -10.33 -1.52
N PHE A 122 -5.10 -11.22 -0.55
CA PHE A 122 -3.96 -11.11 0.37
C PHE A 122 -2.64 -11.35 -0.36
N THR A 123 -2.55 -12.43 -1.11
CA THR A 123 -1.39 -12.76 -1.93
C THR A 123 -1.14 -11.69 -2.99
N ALA A 124 -2.19 -11.20 -3.68
CA ALA A 124 -2.10 -10.13 -4.65
C ALA A 124 -1.46 -8.87 -4.06
N ALA A 125 -1.91 -8.45 -2.87
CA ALA A 125 -1.39 -7.25 -2.22
C ALA A 125 0.06 -7.41 -1.75
N VAL A 126 0.40 -8.56 -1.16
CA VAL A 126 1.78 -8.86 -0.70
C VAL A 126 2.74 -8.90 -1.88
N THR A 127 2.40 -9.65 -2.93
CA THR A 127 3.24 -9.75 -4.13
C THR A 127 3.44 -8.39 -4.78
N ALA A 128 2.35 -7.66 -5.05
CA ALA A 128 2.41 -6.35 -5.69
C ALA A 128 3.28 -5.35 -4.92
N ALA A 129 3.11 -5.26 -3.59
CA ALA A 129 3.88 -4.33 -2.76
C ALA A 129 5.37 -4.72 -2.70
N THR A 130 5.66 -6.02 -2.58
CA THR A 130 7.04 -6.54 -2.54
C THR A 130 7.77 -6.26 -3.85
N GLU A 131 7.19 -6.64 -4.98
CA GLU A 131 7.79 -6.47 -6.30
C GLU A 131 8.01 -4.99 -6.64
N PHE A 132 7.00 -4.18 -6.41
CA PHE A 132 7.10 -2.76 -6.68
C PHE A 132 8.13 -2.09 -5.76
N GLY A 133 8.25 -2.53 -4.51
CA GLY A 133 9.29 -2.10 -3.59
C GLY A 133 10.69 -2.49 -4.07
N ILE A 134 10.90 -3.74 -4.49
CA ILE A 134 12.18 -4.22 -5.05
C ILE A 134 12.56 -3.44 -6.31
N ALA A 135 11.60 -3.18 -7.20
CA ALA A 135 11.85 -2.34 -8.38
C ALA A 135 12.31 -0.93 -7.99
N GLY A 136 11.68 -0.34 -6.97
CA GLY A 136 12.08 0.95 -6.42
C GLY A 136 13.50 0.96 -5.86
N GLU A 137 13.88 -0.05 -5.10
CA GLU A 137 15.26 -0.20 -4.57
C GLU A 137 16.31 -0.36 -5.67
N LYS A 138 15.98 -1.08 -6.75
CA LYS A 138 16.85 -1.22 -7.92
C LYS A 138 16.96 0.10 -8.69
N ALA A 139 15.84 0.77 -8.90
CA ALA A 139 15.77 2.06 -9.60
C ALA A 139 16.56 3.15 -8.89
N GLU A 140 16.51 3.22 -7.55
CA GLU A 140 17.26 4.20 -6.78
C GLU A 140 18.77 4.09 -6.99
N LYS A 141 19.30 2.87 -7.09
CA LYS A 141 20.72 2.62 -7.33
C LYS A 141 21.20 3.11 -8.69
N ASN A 142 20.31 3.17 -9.67
CA ASN A 142 20.62 3.50 -11.06
C ASN A 142 20.21 4.93 -11.44
N SER A 143 19.62 5.68 -10.51
CA SER A 143 19.10 7.02 -10.77
C SER A 143 19.91 8.10 -10.08
N SER A 144 19.96 9.29 -10.68
CA SER A 144 20.63 10.48 -10.15
C SER A 144 19.67 11.54 -9.60
N GLY A 145 18.35 11.30 -9.71
CA GLY A 145 17.33 12.22 -9.24
C GLY A 145 15.92 11.76 -9.61
N PRO A 146 14.87 12.51 -9.21
CA PRO A 146 13.48 12.06 -9.38
C PRO A 146 13.08 11.75 -10.82
N GLY A 147 13.58 12.50 -11.80
CA GLY A 147 13.27 12.28 -13.21
C GLY A 147 13.82 10.95 -13.74
N SER A 148 15.12 10.69 -13.52
CA SER A 148 15.73 9.40 -13.88
C SER A 148 15.17 8.26 -13.05
N PHE A 149 14.87 8.49 -11.76
CA PHE A 149 14.22 7.49 -10.91
C PHE A 149 12.87 7.03 -11.47
N GLN A 150 12.04 7.95 -11.96
CA GLN A 150 10.73 7.58 -12.52
C GLN A 150 10.87 6.68 -13.75
N VAL A 151 11.82 6.94 -14.63
CA VAL A 151 12.11 6.10 -15.79
C VAL A 151 12.63 4.74 -15.35
N GLU A 152 13.68 4.75 -14.50
CA GLU A 152 14.28 3.53 -13.97
C GLU A 152 13.28 2.65 -13.22
N LEU A 153 12.34 3.22 -12.47
CA LEU A 153 11.32 2.45 -11.75
C LEU A 153 10.49 1.60 -12.70
N LEU A 154 10.08 2.15 -13.84
CA LEU A 154 9.32 1.43 -14.85
C LEU A 154 10.18 0.35 -15.51
N ASP A 155 11.42 0.68 -15.86
CA ASP A 155 12.36 -0.26 -16.49
C ASP A 155 12.72 -1.41 -15.55
N GLN A 156 12.99 -1.10 -14.29
CA GLN A 156 13.31 -2.12 -13.28
C GLN A 156 12.10 -3.00 -12.98
N PHE A 157 10.89 -2.44 -12.90
CA PHE A 157 9.68 -3.23 -12.69
C PHE A 157 9.41 -4.15 -13.87
N TYR A 158 9.58 -3.68 -15.10
CA TYR A 158 9.44 -4.50 -16.31
C TYR A 158 10.45 -5.66 -16.38
N ASN A 159 11.69 -5.41 -15.95
CA ASN A 159 12.80 -6.35 -16.03
C ASN A 159 12.95 -7.23 -14.77
N LEU A 160 12.04 -7.17 -13.80
CA LEU A 160 12.13 -8.01 -12.61
C LEU A 160 12.08 -9.50 -13.00
N PRO A 161 13.11 -10.30 -12.66
CA PRO A 161 13.08 -11.72 -12.95
C PRO A 161 12.12 -12.44 -12.00
N ALA A 162 11.39 -13.43 -12.50
CA ALA A 162 10.44 -14.22 -11.72
C ALA A 162 11.06 -14.89 -10.46
N GLN A 163 12.36 -15.02 -10.42
CA GLN A 163 13.11 -15.64 -9.31
C GLN A 163 13.30 -14.70 -8.10
N ASP A 164 13.17 -13.38 -8.28
CA ASP A 164 13.29 -12.40 -7.19
C ASP A 164 12.07 -12.41 -6.26
N TYR A 165 11.03 -13.14 -6.61
CA TYR A 165 9.76 -13.23 -5.88
C TYR A 165 9.65 -14.43 -4.94
N LEU A 166 10.61 -15.34 -4.98
CA LEU A 166 10.62 -16.45 -4.05
C LEU A 166 10.97 -15.92 -2.68
N PHE A 167 9.93 -15.72 -1.88
CA PHE A 167 10.04 -15.34 -0.48
C PHE A 167 11.08 -16.21 0.21
N SER A 168 12.11 -15.61 0.77
CA SER A 168 12.88 -16.24 1.82
C SER A 168 11.92 -16.52 2.97
N GLN A 169 11.53 -17.79 3.13
CA GLN A 169 10.73 -18.27 4.23
C GLN A 169 11.44 -18.03 5.57
#